data_0ea4ae775a3f843cc4802511bd71b367
#
_entry.id   0ea4ae775a3f843cc4802511bd71b367
#
_cell.length_a   1.000
_cell.length_b   1.000
_cell.length_c   1.000
_cell.angle_alpha   90.00
_cell.angle_beta   90.00
_cell.angle_gamma   90.00
#
_symmetry.space_group_name_H-M   'P 1'
#
loop_
_entity.id
_entity.type
_entity.pdbx_description
1 polymer ?
#
loop_
_entity_poly.entity_id
_entity_poly.type
_entity_poly.pdbx_seq_one_letter_code
_entity_poly.pdbx_strand_id
1 'polypeptide(L)'
;MWFCKRKTLEESGFFRGFTDWHSHILPGVDDGVQSMDESLQILAEYERLGVKEVWLTPHIMEDIPNTTEKLRNRFVELKAAYQGSVMLHLASENMLDNLFEAVSYTHLRAHETEA
;
A
#
# COMPACT_ATOMS: atom_id res chain seq x y z
N MET A 1 -40.48 18.77 13.05
CA MET A 1 -39.85 17.45 13.14
C MET A 1 -38.55 17.46 12.38
N TRP A 2 -37.48 17.10 13.05
CA TRP A 2 -36.17 17.09 12.46
C TRP A 2 -35.88 15.78 11.74
N PHE A 3 -35.68 15.83 10.44
CA PHE A 3 -35.11 14.69 9.70
C PHE A 3 -33.67 15.04 9.32
N CYS A 4 -32.77 14.49 10.07
CA CYS A 4 -31.37 14.58 9.70
C CYS A 4 -31.05 13.42 8.76
N LYS A 5 -31.01 13.71 7.47
CA LYS A 5 -30.60 12.72 6.50
C LYS A 5 -29.09 12.54 6.60
N ARG A 6 -28.66 11.42 7.16
CA ARG A 6 -27.22 11.10 7.22
C ARG A 6 -26.71 10.76 5.83
N LYS A 7 -25.67 11.43 5.42
CA LYS A 7 -24.92 11.03 4.22
C LYS A 7 -23.89 9.98 4.62
N THR A 8 -23.64 9.02 3.73
CA THR A 8 -22.49 8.13 3.86
C THR A 8 -21.20 8.94 3.65
N LEU A 9 -20.04 8.39 4.05
CA LEU A 9 -18.76 9.03 3.78
C LEU A 9 -18.56 9.22 2.27
N GLU A 10 -19.00 8.26 1.48
CA GLU A 10 -18.96 8.33 0.03
C GLU A 10 -19.77 9.51 -0.51
N GLU A 11 -21.03 9.61 -0.11
CA GLU A 11 -21.94 10.68 -0.56
C GLU A 11 -21.46 12.07 -0.13
N SER A 12 -20.75 12.15 0.99
CA SER A 12 -20.20 13.42 1.49
C SER A 12 -19.04 13.95 0.67
N GLY A 13 -18.45 13.13 -0.20
CA GLY A 13 -17.23 13.47 -0.94
C GLY A 13 -15.97 13.45 -0.09
N PHE A 14 -16.01 12.79 1.08
CA PHE A 14 -14.88 12.71 2.01
C PHE A 14 -13.61 12.20 1.34
N PHE A 15 -13.74 11.22 0.43
CA PHE A 15 -12.59 10.58 -0.21
C PHE A 15 -12.03 11.34 -1.42
N ARG A 16 -12.65 12.45 -1.83
CA ARG A 16 -12.14 13.25 -2.95
C ARG A 16 -10.79 13.87 -2.59
N GLY A 17 -9.76 13.55 -3.37
CA GLY A 17 -8.41 14.01 -3.12
C GLY A 17 -7.74 13.35 -1.92
N PHE A 18 -8.33 12.29 -1.38
CA PHE A 18 -7.83 11.56 -0.22
C PHE A 18 -6.54 10.82 -0.55
N THR A 19 -5.61 10.79 0.41
CA THR A 19 -4.42 9.95 0.34
C THR A 19 -4.55 8.83 1.35
N ASP A 20 -4.48 7.58 0.86
CA ASP A 20 -4.40 6.40 1.72
C ASP A 20 -2.94 6.13 2.05
N TRP A 21 -2.54 6.35 3.29
CA TRP A 21 -1.16 6.22 3.72
C TRP A 21 -0.74 4.80 4.10
N HIS A 22 -1.68 3.88 4.16
CA HIS A 22 -1.40 2.52 4.64
C HIS A 22 -2.37 1.53 4.01
N SER A 23 -1.85 0.61 3.21
CA SER A 23 -2.69 -0.38 2.55
C SER A 23 -1.92 -1.66 2.26
N HIS A 24 -2.66 -2.77 2.13
CA HIS A 24 -2.15 -4.08 1.76
C HIS A 24 -2.72 -4.52 0.42
N ILE A 25 -2.74 -3.61 -0.54
CA ILE A 25 -3.29 -3.81 -1.89
C ILE A 25 -2.28 -4.48 -2.83
N LEU A 26 -0.98 -4.45 -2.51
CA LEU A 26 0.02 -5.11 -3.35
C LEU A 26 -0.24 -6.62 -3.35
N PRO A 27 -0.53 -7.23 -4.53
CA PRO A 27 -1.11 -8.57 -4.54
C PRO A 27 -0.09 -9.69 -4.28
N GLY A 28 -0.49 -10.64 -3.44
CA GLY A 28 0.24 -11.90 -3.25
C GLY A 28 1.57 -11.79 -2.51
N VAL A 29 1.77 -10.74 -1.72
CA VAL A 29 3.04 -10.54 -0.99
C VAL A 29 2.89 -10.69 0.53
N ASP A 30 1.68 -10.55 1.05
CA ASP A 30 1.40 -10.69 2.49
C ASP A 30 -0.01 -11.24 2.72
N ASP A 31 -0.56 -11.02 3.90
CA ASP A 31 -1.90 -11.47 4.28
C ASP A 31 -3.04 -10.57 3.76
N GLY A 32 -2.72 -9.57 2.97
CA GLY A 32 -3.70 -8.70 2.35
C GLY A 32 -4.27 -9.29 1.06
N VAL A 33 -4.34 -8.48 0.01
CA VAL A 33 -4.86 -8.89 -1.30
C VAL A 33 -4.00 -9.99 -1.91
N GLN A 34 -4.64 -11.03 -2.47
CA GLN A 34 -3.92 -12.20 -2.99
C GLN A 34 -3.79 -12.23 -4.50
N SER A 35 -4.63 -11.53 -5.25
CA SER A 35 -4.60 -11.57 -6.71
C SER A 35 -4.53 -10.18 -7.32
N MET A 36 -3.97 -10.12 -8.53
CA MET A 36 -3.91 -8.89 -9.32
C MET A 36 -5.31 -8.35 -9.60
N ASP A 37 -6.26 -9.22 -9.92
CA ASP A 37 -7.64 -8.82 -10.21
C ASP A 37 -8.29 -8.13 -9.01
N GLU A 38 -8.09 -8.65 -7.81
CA GLU A 38 -8.60 -8.03 -6.59
C GLU A 38 -8.00 -6.64 -6.37
N SER A 39 -6.69 -6.51 -6.58
CA SER A 39 -6.00 -5.22 -6.46
C SER A 39 -6.59 -4.20 -7.45
N LEU A 40 -6.79 -4.59 -8.70
CA LEU A 40 -7.35 -3.72 -9.72
C LEU A 40 -8.79 -3.31 -9.42
N GLN A 41 -9.59 -4.21 -8.84
CA GLN A 41 -10.96 -3.91 -8.41
C GLN A 41 -10.98 -2.88 -7.28
N ILE A 42 -10.08 -3.01 -6.30
CA ILE A 42 -9.97 -2.05 -5.20
C ILE A 42 -9.54 -0.68 -5.73
N LEU A 43 -8.57 -0.63 -6.63
CA LEU A 43 -8.11 0.62 -7.21
C LEU A 43 -9.19 1.29 -8.06
N ALA A 44 -9.99 0.51 -8.78
CA ALA A 44 -11.14 1.04 -9.51
C ALA A 44 -12.17 1.67 -8.56
N GLU A 45 -12.41 1.05 -7.41
CA GLU A 45 -13.30 1.61 -6.39
C GLU A 45 -12.71 2.88 -5.77
N TYR A 46 -11.41 2.91 -5.53
CA TYR A 46 -10.73 4.11 -5.05
C TYR A 46 -10.88 5.27 -6.05
N GLU A 47 -10.73 4.99 -7.35
CA GLU A 47 -10.98 5.98 -8.39
C GLU A 47 -12.40 6.53 -8.34
N ARG A 48 -13.37 5.65 -8.22
CA ARG A 48 -14.79 6.03 -8.14
C ARG A 48 -15.05 6.95 -6.95
N LEU A 49 -14.37 6.71 -5.83
CA LEU A 49 -14.48 7.54 -4.62
C LEU A 49 -13.71 8.86 -4.73
N GLY A 50 -12.83 9.01 -5.70
CA GLY A 50 -12.02 10.20 -5.88
C GLY A 50 -10.73 10.22 -5.10
N VAL A 51 -10.26 9.07 -4.63
CA VAL A 51 -8.96 8.93 -3.95
C VAL A 51 -7.85 9.37 -4.90
N LYS A 52 -6.93 10.20 -4.42
CA LYS A 52 -5.84 10.76 -5.22
C LYS A 52 -4.64 9.83 -5.29
N GLU A 53 -4.22 9.30 -4.16
CA GLU A 53 -3.01 8.48 -4.07
C GLU A 53 -3.11 7.44 -2.96
N VAL A 54 -2.36 6.36 -3.15
CA VAL A 54 -2.33 5.23 -2.22
C VAL A 54 -0.88 4.82 -2.00
N TRP A 55 -0.53 4.66 -0.73
CA TRP A 55 0.73 4.07 -0.31
C TRP A 55 0.53 2.59 -0.04
N LEU A 56 1.19 1.77 -0.84
CA LEU A 56 1.18 0.32 -0.67
C LEU A 56 2.26 -0.03 0.35
N THR A 57 1.83 -0.56 1.49
CA THR A 57 2.71 -0.79 2.64
C THR A 57 2.69 -2.27 3.05
N PRO A 58 3.17 -3.19 2.20
CA PRO A 58 3.19 -4.61 2.53
C PRO A 58 4.05 -4.91 3.74
N HIS A 59 3.71 -5.99 4.44
CA HIS A 59 4.45 -6.43 5.62
C HIS A 59 5.86 -6.91 5.30
N ILE A 60 6.82 -6.52 6.15
CA ILE A 60 8.13 -7.16 6.27
C ILE A 60 8.27 -7.59 7.73
N MET A 61 8.24 -8.89 7.98
CA MET A 61 8.30 -9.46 9.33
C MET A 61 8.80 -10.91 9.26
N GLU A 62 9.12 -11.51 10.41
CA GLU A 62 9.65 -12.88 10.43
C GLU A 62 8.77 -13.89 9.70
N ASP A 63 7.46 -13.81 9.91
CA ASP A 63 6.50 -14.72 9.26
C ASP A 63 6.24 -14.37 7.79
N ILE A 64 6.54 -13.16 7.39
CA ILE A 64 6.40 -12.68 6.01
C ILE A 64 7.70 -11.96 5.61
N PRO A 65 8.78 -12.72 5.35
CA PRO A 65 10.11 -12.15 5.14
C PRO A 65 10.31 -11.61 3.72
N ASN A 66 9.52 -10.62 3.34
CA ASN A 66 9.63 -9.99 2.04
C ASN A 66 10.98 -9.29 1.85
N THR A 67 11.47 -9.28 0.62
CA THR A 67 12.65 -8.50 0.25
C THR A 67 12.23 -7.26 -0.53
N THR A 68 13.06 -6.24 -0.49
CA THR A 68 12.82 -5.01 -1.26
C THR A 68 12.69 -5.31 -2.76
N GLU A 69 13.54 -6.18 -3.27
CA GLU A 69 13.51 -6.57 -4.68
C GLU A 69 12.19 -7.22 -5.08
N LYS A 70 11.72 -8.19 -4.29
CA LYS A 70 10.45 -8.86 -4.53
C LYS A 70 9.29 -7.87 -4.54
N LEU A 71 9.25 -6.96 -3.55
CA LEU A 71 8.19 -5.96 -3.45
C LEU A 71 8.23 -4.98 -4.62
N ARG A 72 9.41 -4.52 -5.02
CA ARG A 72 9.55 -3.62 -6.17
C ARG A 72 9.10 -4.28 -7.47
N ASN A 73 9.47 -5.54 -7.68
CA ASN A 73 9.06 -6.27 -8.87
C ASN A 73 7.55 -6.40 -8.94
N ARG A 74 6.92 -6.73 -7.83
CA ARG A 74 5.47 -6.86 -7.77
C ARG A 74 4.78 -5.50 -7.97
N PHE A 75 5.35 -4.45 -7.42
CA PHE A 75 4.86 -3.09 -7.60
C PHE A 75 4.92 -2.66 -9.08
N VAL A 76 6.00 -2.95 -9.77
CA VAL A 76 6.13 -2.67 -11.20
C VAL A 76 5.05 -3.40 -12.00
N GLU A 77 4.78 -4.67 -11.66
CA GLU A 77 3.70 -5.43 -12.30
C GLU A 77 2.33 -4.78 -12.08
N LEU A 78 2.05 -4.36 -10.86
CA LEU A 78 0.79 -3.70 -10.54
C LEU A 78 0.66 -2.37 -11.28
N LYS A 79 1.70 -1.54 -11.29
CA LYS A 79 1.70 -0.27 -12.02
C LYS A 79 1.49 -0.47 -13.52
N ALA A 80 2.06 -1.52 -14.08
CA ALA A 80 1.88 -1.83 -15.50
C ALA A 80 0.45 -2.27 -15.82
N ALA A 81 -0.18 -3.00 -14.90
CA ALA A 81 -1.54 -3.49 -15.07
C ALA A 81 -2.61 -2.42 -14.79
N TYR A 82 -2.30 -1.46 -13.91
CA TYR A 82 -3.23 -0.41 -13.52
C TYR A 82 -3.07 0.82 -14.40
N GLN A 83 -4.12 1.18 -15.14
CA GLN A 83 -4.12 2.31 -16.07
C GLN A 83 -4.97 3.48 -15.59
N GLY A 84 -5.33 3.52 -14.33
CA GLY A 84 -6.22 4.54 -13.79
C GLY A 84 -5.50 5.76 -13.24
N SER A 85 -6.27 6.60 -12.56
CA SER A 85 -5.82 7.93 -12.11
C SER A 85 -5.21 7.97 -10.71
N VAL A 86 -5.35 6.90 -9.92
CA VAL A 86 -4.81 6.86 -8.55
C VAL A 86 -3.29 6.73 -8.63
N MET A 87 -2.57 7.63 -7.96
CA MET A 87 -1.11 7.54 -7.88
C MET A 87 -0.70 6.47 -6.88
N LEU A 88 0.18 5.57 -7.30
CA LEU A 88 0.65 4.46 -6.47
C LEU A 88 2.06 4.72 -5.97
N HIS A 89 2.27 4.50 -4.69
CA HIS A 89 3.58 4.59 -4.04
C HIS A 89 3.87 3.31 -3.28
N LEU A 90 5.13 2.92 -3.20
CA LEU A 90 5.54 1.73 -2.46
C LEU A 90 6.33 2.12 -1.21
N ALA A 91 5.92 1.55 -0.08
CA ALA A 91 6.67 1.62 1.16
C ALA A 91 6.62 0.23 1.81
N SER A 92 6.79 0.13 3.11
CA SER A 92 6.66 -1.14 3.82
C SER A 92 6.17 -0.92 5.24
N GLU A 93 5.45 -1.91 5.76
CA GLU A 93 5.09 -1.98 7.16
C GLU A 93 6.03 -2.98 7.83
N ASN A 94 6.93 -2.48 8.67
CA ASN A 94 7.92 -3.30 9.36
C ASN A 94 7.49 -3.59 10.79
N MET A 95 7.49 -4.88 11.17
CA MET A 95 7.30 -5.27 12.55
C MET A 95 8.62 -5.09 13.31
N LEU A 96 8.53 -4.68 14.57
CA LEU A 96 9.70 -4.59 15.45
C LEU A 96 10.04 -5.98 15.96
N ASP A 97 10.58 -6.81 15.09
CA ASP A 97 10.99 -8.19 15.36
C ASP A 97 12.47 -8.40 14.99
N ASN A 98 12.94 -9.62 15.07
CA ASN A 98 14.34 -9.95 14.77
C ASN A 98 14.73 -9.64 13.32
N LEU A 99 13.80 -9.81 12.38
CA LEU A 99 14.05 -9.52 10.98
C LEU A 99 14.24 -8.02 10.76
N PHE A 100 13.41 -7.19 11.39
CA PHE A 100 13.54 -5.73 11.31
C PHE A 100 14.90 -5.27 11.81
N GLU A 101 15.35 -5.81 12.96
CA GLU A 101 16.63 -5.49 13.54
C GLU A 101 17.78 -5.82 12.58
N ALA A 102 17.75 -7.01 11.99
CA ALA A 102 18.78 -7.44 11.04
C ALA A 102 18.79 -6.59 9.78
N VAL A 103 17.63 -6.29 9.21
CA VAL A 103 17.51 -5.46 8.00
C VAL A 103 17.95 -4.03 8.26
N SER A 104 17.53 -3.44 9.39
CA SER A 104 17.91 -2.08 9.76
C SER A 104 19.42 -1.96 9.98
N TYR A 105 20.02 -2.93 10.65
CA TYR A 105 21.47 -2.96 10.85
C TYR A 105 22.23 -3.03 9.53
N THR A 106 21.78 -3.86 8.61
CA THR A 106 22.38 -4.03 7.28
C THR A 106 22.33 -2.72 6.49
N HIS A 107 21.20 -2.03 6.48
CA HIS A 107 21.05 -0.75 5.79
C HIS A 107 21.94 0.33 6.39
N LEU A 108 22.01 0.44 7.72
CA LEU A 108 22.86 1.41 8.40
C LEU A 108 24.33 1.18 8.08
N ARG A 109 24.78 -0.08 8.07
CA ARG A 109 26.16 -0.43 7.70
C ARG A 109 26.49 -0.04 6.27
N ALA A 110 25.56 -0.26 5.33
CA ALA A 110 25.75 0.15 3.95
C ALA A 110 25.94 1.66 3.80
N HIS A 111 25.17 2.46 4.53
CA HIS A 111 25.32 3.92 4.54
C HIS A 111 26.65 4.37 5.15
N GLU A 112 27.09 3.72 6.22
CA GLU A 112 28.37 4.02 6.85
C GLU A 112 29.55 3.79 5.89
N THR A 113 29.48 2.76 5.05
CA THR A 113 30.55 2.46 4.11
C THR A 113 30.60 3.37 2.90
N GLU A 114 29.51 4.06 2.59
CA GLU A 114 29.43 5.03 1.50
C GLU A 114 29.95 6.43 1.92
N ALA A 115 30.08 6.65 3.20
CA ALA A 115 30.60 7.90 3.70
C ALA A 115 32.11 7.97 3.53
#